data_c9708fb8b6cccee6ee84d6fc506e2765
#
_entry.id   c9708fb8b6cccee6ee84d6fc506e2765
#
_cell.length_a   1.000
_cell.length_b   1.000
_cell.length_c   1.000
_cell.angle_alpha   90.00
_cell.angle_beta   90.00
_cell.angle_gamma   90.00
#
_symmetry.space_group_name_H-M   'P 1'
#
loop_
_entity.id
_entity.type
_entity.pdbx_description
1 polymer ?
#
loop_
_entity_poly.entity_id
_entity_poly.type
_entity_poly.pdbx_seq_one_letter_code
_entity_poly.pdbx_strand_id
1 'polypeptide(L)'
;MSEPRSLHRPPRRPHAWAWALAVSQLVVAFVWWRLGWQLGLPAMLLSHAPFVWGTLVPDSALFSPVLARLPTRDRVVWLTIDDGPSDDTLELLELLDAAGAKATFFLVGDRAAARPRLVREIVERGHAVGNHSTTHPQAWFWALSPRRMRAEIARTQHVLAGITGTPPLWFRAVVGMANPFVAATLRDHGLARVAWSARGYDAVEVDPARALARIEKQLRPGAIVLLHEGAAHGRNVELVALLLQRLRELGYATVLPELRDDAPVVERGLPVEGSELGT
;
A
#
# COMPACT_ATOMS: atom_id res chain seq x y z
N MET A 1 16.36 -10.84 -23.62
CA MET A 1 16.02 -11.09 -22.21
C MET A 1 16.09 -9.75 -21.49
N SER A 2 14.96 -9.16 -21.10
CA SER A 2 14.95 -7.93 -20.31
C SER A 2 15.29 -8.29 -18.88
N GLU A 3 16.27 -7.59 -18.27
CA GLU A 3 16.59 -7.72 -16.85
C GLU A 3 15.35 -7.66 -15.98
N PRO A 4 15.25 -8.53 -14.96
CA PRO A 4 14.13 -8.49 -14.01
C PRO A 4 14.15 -7.13 -13.30
N ARG A 5 13.16 -6.30 -13.60
CA ARG A 5 13.02 -4.99 -12.96
C ARG A 5 12.67 -5.20 -11.50
N SER A 6 13.52 -4.73 -10.59
CA SER A 6 13.24 -4.73 -9.15
C SER A 6 11.82 -4.17 -8.87
N LEU A 7 11.05 -4.87 -8.05
CA LEU A 7 9.72 -4.42 -7.61
C LEU A 7 9.83 -3.18 -6.72
N HIS A 8 10.91 -3.10 -5.97
CA HIS A 8 11.22 -2.01 -5.05
C HIS A 8 11.80 -0.82 -5.81
N ARG A 9 10.98 0.24 -5.97
CA ARG A 9 11.35 1.44 -6.73
C ARG A 9 11.16 2.72 -5.93
N PRO A 10 12.12 3.08 -5.08
CA PRO A 10 12.14 4.41 -4.48
C PRO A 10 12.22 5.51 -5.55
N PRO A 11 11.65 6.71 -5.29
CA PRO A 11 11.66 7.79 -6.27
C PRO A 11 13.07 8.28 -6.61
N ARG A 12 13.46 8.24 -7.88
CA ARG A 12 14.77 8.72 -8.35
C ARG A 12 14.82 10.24 -8.54
N ARG A 13 13.69 10.85 -8.95
CA ARG A 13 13.57 12.30 -9.24
C ARG A 13 12.40 12.89 -8.44
N PRO A 14 12.56 13.07 -7.11
CA PRO A 14 11.46 13.44 -6.22
C PRO A 14 10.89 14.84 -6.44
N HIS A 15 11.59 15.70 -7.19
CA HIS A 15 11.17 17.08 -7.48
C HIS A 15 10.79 17.28 -8.95
N ALA A 16 10.67 16.22 -9.77
CA ALA A 16 10.31 16.35 -11.19
C ALA A 16 8.96 17.05 -11.39
N TRP A 17 8.02 16.82 -10.49
CA TRP A 17 6.72 17.48 -10.47
C TRP A 17 6.81 19.01 -10.40
N ALA A 18 7.77 19.55 -9.63
CA ALA A 18 7.91 20.99 -9.46
C ALA A 18 8.37 21.66 -10.78
N TRP A 19 9.27 21.02 -11.52
CA TRP A 19 9.66 21.48 -12.83
C TRP A 19 8.50 21.40 -13.83
N ALA A 20 7.74 20.32 -13.83
CA ALA A 20 6.56 20.19 -14.69
C ALA A 20 5.52 21.28 -14.37
N LEU A 21 5.26 21.54 -13.09
CA LEU A 21 4.37 22.64 -12.67
C LEU A 21 4.93 24.00 -13.13
N ALA A 22 6.19 24.30 -12.86
CA ALA A 22 6.78 25.58 -13.23
C ALA A 22 6.68 25.84 -14.74
N VAL A 23 7.02 24.86 -15.57
CA VAL A 23 6.88 24.97 -17.03
C VAL A 23 5.43 25.17 -17.44
N SER A 24 4.48 24.43 -16.86
CA SER A 24 3.06 24.60 -17.17
C SER A 24 2.55 25.99 -16.79
N GLN A 25 3.01 26.57 -15.66
CA GLN A 25 2.61 27.92 -15.26
C GLN A 25 3.18 29.01 -16.20
N LEU A 26 4.36 28.81 -16.75
CA LEU A 26 4.89 29.73 -17.79
C LEU A 26 4.01 29.70 -19.05
N VAL A 27 3.54 28.52 -19.44
CA VAL A 27 2.60 28.39 -20.58
C VAL A 27 1.27 29.03 -20.24
N VAL A 28 0.71 28.83 -19.05
CA VAL A 28 -0.54 29.46 -18.59
C VAL A 28 -0.41 30.99 -18.60
N ALA A 29 0.69 31.54 -18.07
CA ALA A 29 0.93 32.96 -18.05
C ALA A 29 1.02 33.55 -19.47
N PHE A 30 1.70 32.83 -20.40
CA PHE A 30 1.77 33.23 -21.80
C PHE A 30 0.38 33.22 -22.48
N VAL A 31 -0.42 32.17 -22.27
CA VAL A 31 -1.79 32.09 -22.80
C VAL A 31 -2.65 33.21 -22.25
N TRP A 32 -2.55 33.46 -20.94
CA TRP A 32 -3.29 34.56 -20.30
C TRP A 32 -2.94 35.93 -20.87
N TRP A 33 -1.65 36.19 -21.03
CA TRP A 33 -1.14 37.42 -21.59
C TRP A 33 -1.55 37.66 -23.05
N ARG A 34 -1.45 36.60 -23.89
CA ARG A 34 -1.67 36.73 -25.34
C ARG A 34 -3.14 36.58 -25.75
N LEU A 35 -3.91 35.76 -25.05
CA LEU A 35 -5.24 35.33 -25.46
C LEU A 35 -6.33 35.71 -24.45
N GLY A 36 -5.95 36.40 -23.37
CA GLY A 36 -6.88 36.90 -22.36
C GLY A 36 -7.34 35.82 -21.37
N TRP A 37 -8.15 36.28 -20.41
CA TRP A 37 -8.61 35.44 -19.28
C TRP A 37 -9.55 34.31 -19.70
N GLN A 38 -10.29 34.48 -20.81
CA GLN A 38 -11.24 33.48 -21.30
C GLN A 38 -10.54 32.15 -21.66
N LEU A 39 -9.28 32.21 -22.13
CA LEU A 39 -8.44 31.05 -22.39
C LEU A 39 -7.44 30.78 -21.27
N GLY A 40 -6.99 31.82 -20.58
CA GLY A 40 -6.04 31.70 -19.47
C GLY A 40 -6.60 30.93 -18.28
N LEU A 41 -7.87 31.18 -17.89
CA LEU A 41 -8.51 30.47 -16.79
C LEU A 41 -8.69 28.95 -17.08
N PRO A 42 -9.23 28.51 -18.22
CA PRO A 42 -9.25 27.10 -18.57
C PRO A 42 -7.85 26.46 -18.62
N ALA A 43 -6.86 27.15 -19.18
CA ALA A 43 -5.49 26.65 -19.20
C ALA A 43 -4.91 26.46 -17.81
N MET A 44 -5.18 27.39 -16.88
CA MET A 44 -4.80 27.26 -15.46
C MET A 44 -5.46 26.03 -14.82
N LEU A 45 -6.77 25.87 -14.97
CA LEU A 45 -7.48 24.71 -14.42
C LEU A 45 -6.94 23.39 -14.98
N LEU A 46 -6.73 23.32 -16.30
CA LEU A 46 -6.16 22.14 -16.95
C LEU A 46 -4.73 21.85 -16.49
N SER A 47 -3.93 22.87 -16.21
CA SER A 47 -2.56 22.68 -15.71
C SER A 47 -2.50 22.05 -14.31
N HIS A 48 -3.54 22.22 -13.50
CA HIS A 48 -3.63 21.65 -12.16
C HIS A 48 -4.34 20.29 -12.10
N ALA A 49 -5.16 19.97 -13.12
CA ALA A 49 -5.91 18.71 -13.16
C ALA A 49 -5.04 17.43 -12.97
N PRO A 50 -3.84 17.31 -13.58
CA PRO A 50 -2.94 16.18 -13.34
C PRO A 50 -2.51 16.04 -11.88
N PHE A 51 -2.32 17.15 -11.17
CA PHE A 51 -1.92 17.14 -9.75
C PHE A 51 -3.07 16.69 -8.85
N VAL A 52 -4.30 17.14 -9.14
CA VAL A 52 -5.50 16.64 -8.45
C VAL A 52 -5.67 15.13 -8.70
N TRP A 53 -5.54 14.70 -9.95
CA TRP A 53 -5.56 13.29 -10.31
C TRP A 53 -4.49 12.49 -9.56
N GLY A 54 -3.22 12.95 -9.58
CA GLY A 54 -2.11 12.31 -8.89
C GLY A 54 -2.29 12.22 -7.38
N THR A 55 -3.05 13.13 -6.79
CA THR A 55 -3.37 13.13 -5.36
C THR A 55 -4.48 12.14 -5.03
N LEU A 56 -5.55 12.08 -5.82
CA LEU A 56 -6.77 11.32 -5.52
C LEU A 56 -6.71 9.87 -6.00
N VAL A 57 -5.87 9.55 -6.99
CA VAL A 57 -5.79 8.22 -7.58
C VAL A 57 -4.63 7.43 -6.97
N PRO A 58 -4.91 6.37 -6.20
CA PRO A 58 -3.91 5.64 -5.40
C PRO A 58 -2.76 5.02 -6.22
N ASP A 59 -3.04 4.58 -7.43
CA ASP A 59 -2.08 3.95 -8.35
C ASP A 59 -1.45 4.92 -9.34
N SER A 60 -1.72 6.23 -9.22
CA SER A 60 -1.06 7.26 -10.02
C SER A 60 0.44 7.35 -9.72
N ALA A 61 1.27 7.24 -10.75
CA ALA A 61 2.71 7.35 -10.65
C ALA A 61 3.22 8.82 -10.77
N LEU A 62 2.35 9.81 -10.76
CA LEU A 62 2.72 11.21 -11.01
C LEU A 62 3.77 11.74 -10.02
N PHE A 63 3.61 11.46 -8.73
CA PHE A 63 4.53 11.97 -7.70
C PHE A 63 5.65 10.99 -7.34
N SER A 64 5.39 9.69 -7.45
CA SER A 64 6.38 8.65 -7.19
C SER A 64 6.01 7.37 -7.92
N PRO A 65 6.99 6.49 -8.26
CA PRO A 65 6.65 5.13 -8.67
C PRO A 65 5.72 4.48 -7.66
N VAL A 66 4.82 3.64 -8.13
CA VAL A 66 3.85 2.92 -7.29
C VAL A 66 3.67 1.49 -7.80
N LEU A 67 3.64 0.53 -6.88
CA LEU A 67 3.34 -0.85 -7.18
C LEU A 67 1.88 -1.12 -6.81
N ALA A 68 1.04 -1.35 -7.82
CA ALA A 68 -0.38 -1.67 -7.63
C ALA A 68 -0.72 -3.14 -7.92
N ARG A 69 0.20 -3.86 -8.58
CA ARG A 69 0.08 -5.27 -8.93
C ARG A 69 1.46 -5.89 -9.12
N LEU A 70 1.63 -7.14 -8.70
CA LEU A 70 2.85 -7.91 -8.99
C LEU A 70 2.89 -8.29 -10.47
N PRO A 71 4.04 -8.17 -11.14
CA PRO A 71 4.20 -8.49 -12.57
C PRO A 71 4.39 -10.00 -12.78
N THR A 72 3.35 -10.79 -12.49
CA THR A 72 3.36 -12.24 -12.64
C THR A 72 2.11 -12.73 -13.36
N ARG A 73 2.18 -13.94 -13.95
CA ARG A 73 1.05 -14.69 -14.48
C ARG A 73 0.61 -15.83 -13.56
N ASP A 74 1.37 -16.09 -12.51
CA ASP A 74 1.08 -17.13 -11.52
C ASP A 74 -0.15 -16.72 -10.69
N ARG A 75 -0.95 -17.68 -10.27
CA ARG A 75 -2.09 -17.46 -9.36
C ARG A 75 -1.60 -17.17 -7.94
N VAL A 76 -0.98 -16.03 -7.78
CA VAL A 76 -0.54 -15.51 -6.48
C VAL A 76 -1.17 -14.18 -6.20
N VAL A 77 -1.35 -13.86 -4.92
CA VAL A 77 -1.79 -12.56 -4.42
C VAL A 77 -0.88 -12.10 -3.30
N TRP A 78 -0.71 -10.81 -3.19
CA TRP A 78 -0.08 -10.18 -2.05
C TRP A 78 -1.16 -9.62 -1.13
N LEU A 79 -1.36 -10.25 0.02
CA LEU A 79 -2.26 -9.76 1.07
C LEU A 79 -1.60 -8.61 1.81
N THR A 80 -2.33 -7.52 1.97
CA THR A 80 -1.87 -6.34 2.69
C THR A 80 -2.96 -5.86 3.63
N ILE A 81 -2.61 -5.62 4.91
CA ILE A 81 -3.53 -5.24 5.98
C ILE A 81 -3.08 -3.89 6.52
N ASP A 82 -3.93 -2.88 6.41
CA ASP A 82 -3.67 -1.51 6.83
C ASP A 82 -4.21 -1.24 8.24
N ASP A 83 -3.81 -0.11 8.82
CA ASP A 83 -4.29 0.48 10.06
C ASP A 83 -3.87 -0.20 11.36
N GLY A 84 -3.04 -1.25 11.28
CA GLY A 84 -2.56 -1.95 12.48
C GLY A 84 -1.46 -1.19 13.28
N PRO A 85 -1.03 -1.78 14.42
CA PRO A 85 -1.64 -2.92 15.07
C PRO A 85 -2.90 -2.53 15.87
N SER A 86 -3.87 -3.43 15.92
CA SER A 86 -5.15 -3.27 16.63
C SER A 86 -5.44 -4.45 17.58
N ASP A 87 -6.63 -4.49 18.11
CA ASP A 87 -7.08 -5.62 18.93
C ASP A 87 -7.36 -6.86 18.06
N ASP A 88 -7.60 -6.69 16.75
CA ASP A 88 -7.79 -7.77 15.78
C ASP A 88 -6.50 -8.49 15.40
N THR A 89 -5.32 -7.88 15.65
CA THR A 89 -4.03 -8.33 15.10
C THR A 89 -3.72 -9.80 15.43
N LEU A 90 -3.92 -10.22 16.69
CA LEU A 90 -3.61 -11.61 17.09
C LEU A 90 -4.51 -12.62 16.39
N GLU A 91 -5.82 -12.35 16.32
CA GLU A 91 -6.77 -13.25 15.66
C GLU A 91 -6.50 -13.35 14.15
N LEU A 92 -6.12 -12.22 13.51
CA LEU A 92 -5.67 -12.21 12.12
C LEU A 92 -4.42 -13.06 11.89
N LEU A 93 -3.45 -12.99 12.82
CA LEU A 93 -2.23 -13.80 12.74
C LEU A 93 -2.55 -15.30 12.87
N GLU A 94 -3.46 -15.67 13.77
CA GLU A 94 -3.92 -17.06 13.93
C GLU A 94 -4.60 -17.59 12.66
N LEU A 95 -5.47 -16.79 12.05
CA LEU A 95 -6.12 -17.15 10.78
C LEU A 95 -5.11 -17.32 9.63
N LEU A 96 -4.13 -16.41 9.53
CA LEU A 96 -3.09 -16.48 8.52
C LEU A 96 -2.20 -17.71 8.70
N ASP A 97 -1.80 -18.03 9.94
CA ASP A 97 -1.00 -19.23 10.24
C ASP A 97 -1.77 -20.51 9.93
N ALA A 98 -3.04 -20.60 10.34
CA ALA A 98 -3.91 -21.75 10.06
C ALA A 98 -4.11 -21.98 8.55
N ALA A 99 -4.08 -20.89 7.76
CA ALA A 99 -4.18 -20.96 6.30
C ALA A 99 -2.83 -21.15 5.59
N GLY A 100 -1.69 -21.17 6.30
CA GLY A 100 -0.35 -21.14 5.72
C GLY A 100 -0.11 -19.87 4.86
N ALA A 101 -0.83 -18.79 5.16
CA ALA A 101 -0.81 -17.55 4.39
C ALA A 101 0.15 -16.52 5.01
N LYS A 102 0.73 -15.67 4.16
CA LYS A 102 1.56 -14.53 4.61
C LYS A 102 0.98 -13.22 4.11
N ALA A 103 1.15 -12.17 4.92
CA ALA A 103 0.67 -10.82 4.63
C ALA A 103 1.72 -9.76 4.99
N THR A 104 1.55 -8.56 4.43
CA THR A 104 2.28 -7.37 4.88
C THR A 104 1.31 -6.48 5.65
N PHE A 105 1.67 -6.13 6.88
CA PHE A 105 0.93 -5.22 7.72
C PHE A 105 1.49 -3.80 7.56
N PHE A 106 0.69 -2.88 7.03
CA PHE A 106 1.04 -1.47 6.95
C PHE A 106 0.63 -0.78 8.24
N LEU A 107 1.60 -0.56 9.13
CA LEU A 107 1.36 -0.18 10.50
C LEU A 107 1.42 1.34 10.69
N VAL A 108 0.51 1.84 11.52
CA VAL A 108 0.47 3.22 11.99
C VAL A 108 1.48 3.40 13.11
N GLY A 109 2.40 4.36 12.99
CA GLY A 109 3.54 4.52 13.90
C GLY A 109 3.15 4.71 15.37
N ASP A 110 2.15 5.54 15.67
CA ASP A 110 1.70 5.76 17.06
C ASP A 110 1.03 4.48 17.63
N ARG A 111 0.31 3.71 16.82
CA ARG A 111 -0.27 2.42 17.24
C ARG A 111 0.84 1.38 17.47
N ALA A 112 1.83 1.34 16.59
CA ALA A 112 3.00 0.45 16.73
C ALA A 112 3.81 0.76 17.99
N ALA A 113 4.04 2.04 18.28
CA ALA A 113 4.72 2.48 19.49
C ALA A 113 3.96 2.10 20.78
N ALA A 114 2.61 2.15 20.73
CA ALA A 114 1.76 1.75 21.86
C ALA A 114 1.68 0.23 22.05
N ARG A 115 1.87 -0.57 20.98
CA ARG A 115 1.72 -2.04 20.99
C ARG A 115 2.96 -2.75 20.39
N PRO A 116 4.18 -2.52 20.89
CA PRO A 116 5.41 -3.05 20.27
C PRO A 116 5.50 -4.58 20.31
N ARG A 117 4.77 -5.24 21.22
CA ARG A 117 4.70 -6.70 21.28
C ARG A 117 3.97 -7.27 20.07
N LEU A 118 2.85 -6.66 19.65
CA LEU A 118 2.11 -7.10 18.46
C LEU A 118 2.95 -6.92 17.19
N VAL A 119 3.73 -5.85 17.08
CA VAL A 119 4.63 -5.66 15.93
C VAL A 119 5.69 -6.75 15.85
N ARG A 120 6.28 -7.14 17.00
CA ARG A 120 7.24 -8.26 17.05
C ARG A 120 6.57 -9.59 16.66
N GLU A 121 5.38 -9.86 17.20
CA GLU A 121 4.60 -11.05 16.88
C GLU A 121 4.32 -11.19 15.37
N ILE A 122 3.98 -10.09 14.70
CA ILE A 122 3.80 -10.06 13.24
C ILE A 122 5.06 -10.56 12.53
N VAL A 123 6.23 -10.06 12.91
CA VAL A 123 7.50 -10.41 12.26
C VAL A 123 7.96 -11.82 12.63
N GLU A 124 7.83 -12.22 13.90
CA GLU A 124 8.21 -13.55 14.41
C GLU A 124 7.42 -14.66 13.73
N ARG A 125 6.17 -14.40 13.34
CA ARG A 125 5.33 -15.32 12.54
C ARG A 125 5.62 -15.24 11.05
N GLY A 126 6.67 -14.52 10.62
CA GLY A 126 7.13 -14.46 9.23
C GLY A 126 6.26 -13.58 8.32
N HIS A 127 5.50 -12.65 8.88
CA HIS A 127 4.83 -11.59 8.11
C HIS A 127 5.75 -10.39 7.92
N ALA A 128 5.46 -9.55 6.92
CA ALA A 128 6.20 -8.32 6.69
C ALA A 128 5.50 -7.12 7.32
N VAL A 129 6.27 -6.06 7.63
CA VAL A 129 5.72 -4.78 8.07
C VAL A 129 6.03 -3.69 7.06
N GLY A 130 5.09 -2.77 6.87
CA GLY A 130 5.19 -1.59 6.04
C GLY A 130 4.85 -0.31 6.83
N ASN A 131 5.24 0.82 6.29
CA ASN A 131 5.01 2.14 6.90
C ASN A 131 3.66 2.71 6.42
N HIS A 132 2.77 3.04 7.37
CA HIS A 132 1.45 3.63 7.10
C HIS A 132 1.26 5.00 7.76
N SER A 133 2.30 5.84 7.79
CA SER A 133 2.36 7.13 8.49
C SER A 133 2.33 7.03 10.04
N THR A 134 2.59 8.13 10.73
CA THR A 134 2.67 8.13 12.20
C THR A 134 1.31 8.25 12.86
N THR A 135 0.52 9.28 12.47
CA THR A 135 -0.73 9.63 13.16
C THR A 135 -1.97 9.24 12.35
N HIS A 136 -1.78 8.71 11.14
CA HIS A 136 -2.85 8.36 10.20
C HIS A 136 -3.85 9.51 9.95
N PRO A 137 -3.41 10.68 9.46
CA PRO A 137 -4.28 11.85 9.30
C PRO A 137 -5.20 11.71 8.09
N GLN A 138 -6.22 10.86 8.22
CA GLN A 138 -7.10 10.38 7.14
C GLN A 138 -7.71 11.51 6.30
N ALA A 139 -8.21 12.57 6.95
CA ALA A 139 -8.85 13.69 6.26
C ALA A 139 -7.84 14.62 5.56
N TRP A 140 -6.58 14.67 6.01
CA TRP A 140 -5.63 15.72 5.64
C TRP A 140 -4.30 15.22 5.08
N PHE A 141 -4.10 13.90 4.93
CA PHE A 141 -2.83 13.36 4.43
C PHE A 141 -2.43 13.97 3.08
N TRP A 142 -3.37 14.13 2.18
CA TRP A 142 -3.18 14.74 0.86
C TRP A 142 -2.75 16.21 0.92
N ALA A 143 -3.05 16.92 2.00
CA ALA A 143 -2.78 18.35 2.18
C ALA A 143 -1.59 18.63 3.11
N LEU A 144 -0.84 17.60 3.52
CA LEU A 144 0.31 17.77 4.40
C LEU A 144 1.39 18.64 3.74
N SER A 145 1.94 19.58 4.52
CA SER A 145 3.12 20.35 4.10
C SER A 145 4.35 19.44 3.99
N PRO A 146 5.43 19.86 3.27
CA PRO A 146 6.65 19.06 3.13
C PRO A 146 7.24 18.60 4.48
N ARG A 147 7.23 19.50 5.48
CA ARG A 147 7.76 19.20 6.82
C ARG A 147 6.91 18.16 7.55
N ARG A 148 5.57 18.28 7.46
CA ARG A 148 4.65 17.33 8.09
C ARG A 148 4.68 15.97 7.39
N MET A 149 4.71 15.94 6.07
CA MET A 149 4.86 14.69 5.30
C MET A 149 6.13 13.93 5.69
N ARG A 150 7.24 14.65 5.81
CA ARG A 150 8.50 14.04 6.29
C ARG A 150 8.36 13.50 7.71
N ALA A 151 7.76 14.23 8.63
CA ALA A 151 7.58 13.78 10.00
C ALA A 151 6.71 12.52 10.10
N GLU A 152 5.60 12.47 9.35
CA GLU A 152 4.68 11.32 9.30
C GLU A 152 5.38 10.04 8.82
N ILE A 153 6.25 10.12 7.84
CA ILE A 153 6.92 8.95 7.30
C ILE A 153 8.16 8.58 8.12
N ALA A 154 9.01 9.56 8.43
CA ALA A 154 10.30 9.33 9.07
C ALA A 154 10.14 8.80 10.52
N ARG A 155 9.17 9.32 11.28
CA ARG A 155 8.94 8.87 12.65
C ARG A 155 8.47 7.41 12.69
N THR A 156 7.53 7.04 11.81
CA THR A 156 7.09 5.64 11.71
C THR A 156 8.23 4.73 11.29
N GLN A 157 9.05 5.16 10.33
CA GLN A 157 10.21 4.41 9.88
C GLN A 157 11.16 4.11 11.05
N HIS A 158 11.42 5.11 11.89
CA HIS A 158 12.25 4.97 13.08
C HIS A 158 11.62 4.04 14.13
N VAL A 159 10.34 4.21 14.41
CA VAL A 159 9.61 3.37 15.37
C VAL A 159 9.63 1.91 14.95
N LEU A 160 9.27 1.61 13.71
CA LEU A 160 9.21 0.24 13.21
C LEU A 160 10.62 -0.39 13.17
N ALA A 161 11.63 0.33 12.68
CA ALA A 161 13.01 -0.15 12.70
C ALA A 161 13.51 -0.45 14.11
N GLY A 162 13.18 0.39 15.09
CA GLY A 162 13.53 0.19 16.50
C GLY A 162 12.86 -1.03 17.13
N ILE A 163 11.66 -1.40 16.71
CA ILE A 163 10.93 -2.57 17.23
C ILE A 163 11.36 -3.86 16.55
N THR A 164 11.55 -3.84 15.21
CA THR A 164 11.79 -5.03 14.41
C THR A 164 13.27 -5.31 14.11
N GLY A 165 14.15 -4.34 14.43
CA GLY A 165 15.58 -4.40 14.08
C GLY A 165 15.87 -4.10 12.60
N THR A 166 14.86 -3.98 11.75
CA THR A 166 15.01 -3.76 10.30
C THR A 166 14.04 -2.68 9.83
N PRO A 167 14.48 -1.66 9.08
CA PRO A 167 13.57 -0.63 8.58
C PRO A 167 12.62 -1.21 7.52
N PRO A 168 11.32 -0.86 7.56
CA PRO A 168 10.39 -1.19 6.49
C PRO A 168 10.87 -0.67 5.13
N LEU A 169 10.56 -1.42 4.08
CA LEU A 169 10.92 -1.08 2.71
C LEU A 169 9.72 -0.59 1.89
N TRP A 170 8.52 -0.83 2.41
CA TRP A 170 7.27 -0.48 1.77
C TRP A 170 6.54 0.62 2.53
N PHE A 171 5.95 1.52 1.77
CA PHE A 171 5.10 2.60 2.27
C PHE A 171 3.74 2.58 1.56
N ARG A 172 2.67 2.75 2.32
CA ARG A 172 1.33 2.99 1.77
C ARG A 172 0.79 4.32 2.28
N ALA A 173 0.32 5.15 1.35
CA ALA A 173 -0.29 6.43 1.68
C ALA A 173 -1.67 6.22 2.34
N VAL A 174 -1.97 7.03 3.36
CA VAL A 174 -3.26 7.02 4.06
C VAL A 174 -4.40 7.24 3.05
N VAL A 175 -5.43 6.40 3.11
CA VAL A 175 -6.55 6.31 2.15
C VAL A 175 -6.12 6.27 0.67
N GLY A 176 -4.86 5.92 0.40
CA GLY A 176 -4.28 5.89 -0.94
C GLY A 176 -3.92 7.26 -1.53
N MET A 177 -4.25 8.36 -0.85
CA MET A 177 -3.96 9.70 -1.34
C MET A 177 -2.49 10.07 -1.10
N ALA A 178 -1.85 10.64 -2.11
CA ALA A 178 -0.48 11.13 -2.02
C ALA A 178 -0.43 12.59 -2.46
N ASN A 179 0.61 13.30 -2.07
CA ASN A 179 0.87 14.63 -2.58
C ASN A 179 2.32 14.72 -3.12
N PRO A 180 2.70 15.82 -3.79
CA PRO A 180 4.01 15.96 -4.39
C PRO A 180 5.19 15.79 -3.42
N PHE A 181 4.99 16.04 -2.12
CA PHE A 181 6.07 16.04 -1.12
C PHE A 181 6.43 14.63 -0.61
N VAL A 182 5.62 13.62 -0.92
CA VAL A 182 5.89 12.23 -0.50
C VAL A 182 7.19 11.70 -1.09
N ALA A 183 7.47 12.02 -2.35
CA ALA A 183 8.57 11.44 -3.11
C ALA A 183 9.97 11.67 -2.50
N ALA A 184 10.23 12.88 -1.99
CA ALA A 184 11.52 13.19 -1.38
C ALA A 184 11.76 12.35 -0.13
N THR A 185 10.74 12.23 0.73
CA THR A 185 10.86 11.45 1.96
C THR A 185 10.97 9.94 1.69
N LEU A 186 10.23 9.43 0.71
CA LEU A 186 10.37 8.02 0.31
C LEU A 186 11.78 7.71 -0.18
N ARG A 187 12.36 8.59 -1.01
CA ARG A 187 13.74 8.44 -1.47
C ARG A 187 14.74 8.45 -0.31
N ASP A 188 14.60 9.41 0.61
CA ASP A 188 15.54 9.61 1.73
C ASP A 188 15.56 8.41 2.68
N HIS A 189 14.47 7.62 2.73
CA HIS A 189 14.36 6.40 3.53
C HIS A 189 14.40 5.10 2.73
N GLY A 190 14.66 5.16 1.43
CA GLY A 190 14.69 3.99 0.57
C GLY A 190 13.33 3.26 0.47
N LEU A 191 12.22 3.97 0.65
CA LEU A 191 10.87 3.41 0.63
C LEU A 191 10.29 3.36 -0.78
N ALA A 192 9.65 2.25 -1.13
CA ALA A 192 8.82 2.13 -2.33
C ALA A 192 7.34 2.21 -1.98
N ARG A 193 6.56 2.94 -2.81
CA ARG A 193 5.13 3.11 -2.59
C ARG A 193 4.34 1.94 -3.14
N VAL A 194 3.39 1.46 -2.32
CA VAL A 194 2.47 0.38 -2.67
C VAL A 194 1.03 0.91 -2.66
N ALA A 195 0.28 0.60 -3.71
CA ALA A 195 -1.16 0.74 -3.78
C ALA A 195 -1.80 -0.67 -3.77
N TRP A 196 -2.94 -0.83 -4.42
CA TRP A 196 -3.67 -2.09 -4.53
C TRP A 196 -4.35 -2.22 -5.89
N SER A 197 -4.74 -3.42 -6.25
CA SER A 197 -5.56 -3.72 -7.43
C SER A 197 -6.85 -4.47 -7.09
N ALA A 198 -7.06 -4.83 -5.83
CA ALA A 198 -8.31 -5.42 -5.35
C ALA A 198 -8.61 -4.91 -3.94
N ARG A 199 -9.87 -4.50 -3.69
CA ARG A 199 -10.34 -4.05 -2.36
C ARG A 199 -11.84 -4.28 -2.19
N GLY A 200 -12.26 -4.50 -0.92
CA GLY A 200 -13.66 -4.67 -0.52
C GLY A 200 -14.33 -3.41 0.06
N TYR A 201 -13.54 -2.36 0.38
CA TYR A 201 -13.95 -1.19 1.18
C TYR A 201 -14.25 -1.55 2.63
N ASP A 202 -13.60 -2.55 3.15
CA ASP A 202 -13.78 -3.17 4.46
C ASP A 202 -13.46 -2.26 5.66
N ALA A 203 -12.86 -1.10 5.46
CA ALA A 203 -12.78 -0.05 6.49
C ALA A 203 -14.16 0.55 6.84
N VAL A 204 -15.15 0.45 5.92
CA VAL A 204 -16.49 1.06 6.07
C VAL A 204 -17.63 0.11 5.71
N GLU A 205 -17.40 -0.93 4.88
CA GLU A 205 -18.42 -1.93 4.53
C GLU A 205 -18.57 -2.93 5.69
N VAL A 206 -19.76 -2.96 6.26
CA VAL A 206 -20.08 -3.78 7.43
C VAL A 206 -20.35 -5.24 7.06
N ASP A 207 -20.75 -5.51 5.81
CA ASP A 207 -21.08 -6.86 5.34
C ASP A 207 -19.84 -7.52 4.69
N PRO A 208 -19.21 -8.52 5.36
CA PRO A 208 -18.03 -9.20 4.83
C PRO A 208 -18.28 -9.91 3.50
N ALA A 209 -19.49 -10.43 3.26
CA ALA A 209 -19.82 -11.10 2.01
C ALA A 209 -19.85 -10.12 0.84
N ARG A 210 -20.35 -8.90 1.04
CA ARG A 210 -20.30 -7.84 0.02
C ARG A 210 -18.88 -7.37 -0.24
N ALA A 211 -18.08 -7.21 0.83
CA ALA A 211 -16.66 -6.85 0.70
C ALA A 211 -15.90 -7.92 -0.08
N LEU A 212 -16.09 -9.21 0.26
CA LEU A 212 -15.51 -10.34 -0.47
C LEU A 212 -15.91 -10.35 -1.95
N ALA A 213 -17.19 -10.20 -2.27
CA ALA A 213 -17.67 -10.21 -3.65
C ALA A 213 -17.05 -9.09 -4.50
N ARG A 214 -16.74 -7.92 -3.89
CA ARG A 214 -16.02 -6.84 -4.57
C ARG A 214 -14.56 -7.21 -4.82
N ILE A 215 -13.88 -7.82 -3.83
CA ILE A 215 -12.50 -8.29 -3.98
C ILE A 215 -12.43 -9.33 -5.10
N GLU A 216 -13.31 -10.34 -5.10
CA GLU A 216 -13.33 -11.41 -6.10
C GLU A 216 -13.40 -10.90 -7.54
N LYS A 217 -14.26 -9.91 -7.81
CA LYS A 217 -14.39 -9.30 -9.14
C LYS A 217 -13.09 -8.66 -9.63
N GLN A 218 -12.19 -8.31 -8.72
CA GLN A 218 -10.91 -7.64 -9.00
C GLN A 218 -9.71 -8.60 -8.94
N LEU A 219 -9.90 -9.83 -8.41
CA LEU A 219 -8.83 -10.83 -8.33
C LEU A 219 -8.29 -11.19 -9.72
N ARG A 220 -6.99 -11.09 -9.86
CA ARG A 220 -6.21 -11.47 -11.05
C ARG A 220 -4.83 -11.95 -10.55
N PRO A 221 -4.09 -12.73 -11.32
CA PRO A 221 -2.71 -13.05 -11.02
C PRO A 221 -1.90 -11.83 -10.63
N GLY A 222 -1.20 -11.92 -9.51
CA GLY A 222 -0.40 -10.82 -8.96
C GLY A 222 -1.21 -9.71 -8.27
N ALA A 223 -2.49 -9.89 -7.99
CA ALA A 223 -3.27 -8.87 -7.30
C ALA A 223 -2.68 -8.51 -5.94
N ILE A 224 -2.59 -7.22 -5.64
CA ILE A 224 -2.35 -6.69 -4.30
C ILE A 224 -3.73 -6.42 -3.70
N VAL A 225 -4.05 -7.15 -2.62
CA VAL A 225 -5.35 -7.06 -1.95
C VAL A 225 -5.23 -6.15 -0.75
N LEU A 226 -6.04 -5.09 -0.72
CA LEU A 226 -6.16 -4.18 0.41
C LEU A 226 -7.22 -4.70 1.37
N LEU A 227 -6.80 -4.86 2.62
CA LEU A 227 -7.61 -5.19 3.78
C LEU A 227 -7.27 -4.21 4.90
N HIS A 228 -8.12 -4.14 5.92
CA HIS A 228 -7.90 -3.32 7.11
C HIS A 228 -8.09 -4.16 8.37
N GLU A 229 -7.55 -3.67 9.49
CA GLU A 229 -7.83 -4.17 10.83
C GLU A 229 -8.31 -3.03 11.73
N GLY A 230 -9.01 -3.36 12.81
CA GLY A 230 -9.47 -2.38 13.80
C GLY A 230 -10.56 -1.43 13.32
N ALA A 231 -11.33 -1.78 12.29
CA ALA A 231 -12.48 -0.99 11.89
C ALA A 231 -13.60 -1.05 12.96
N ALA A 232 -14.29 0.06 13.15
CA ALA A 232 -15.29 0.21 14.23
C ALA A 232 -16.44 -0.82 14.19
N HIS A 233 -16.72 -1.41 13.02
CA HIS A 233 -17.77 -2.45 12.88
C HIS A 233 -17.32 -3.84 13.36
N GLY A 234 -16.02 -4.09 13.63
CA GLY A 234 -15.49 -5.34 14.17
C GLY A 234 -15.64 -6.59 13.27
N ARG A 235 -15.76 -6.42 11.94
CA ARG A 235 -16.01 -7.52 11.01
C ARG A 235 -14.82 -7.81 10.08
N ASN A 236 -13.65 -7.19 10.31
CA ASN A 236 -12.47 -7.37 9.47
C ASN A 236 -11.93 -8.80 9.52
N VAL A 237 -11.87 -9.40 10.71
CA VAL A 237 -11.40 -10.77 10.93
C VAL A 237 -12.26 -11.78 10.15
N GLU A 238 -13.58 -11.63 10.18
CA GLU A 238 -14.51 -12.48 9.43
C GLU A 238 -14.26 -12.37 7.91
N LEU A 239 -14.08 -11.15 7.40
CA LEU A 239 -13.75 -10.97 5.98
C LEU A 239 -12.45 -11.68 5.59
N VAL A 240 -11.41 -11.57 6.43
CA VAL A 240 -10.12 -12.23 6.15
C VAL A 240 -10.29 -13.75 6.14
N ALA A 241 -11.05 -14.33 7.07
CA ALA A 241 -11.36 -15.76 7.10
C ALA A 241 -12.05 -16.22 5.80
N LEU A 242 -13.10 -15.51 5.38
CA LEU A 242 -13.82 -15.79 4.14
C LEU A 242 -12.91 -15.65 2.89
N LEU A 243 -12.09 -14.62 2.87
CA LEU A 243 -11.15 -14.39 1.76
C LEU A 243 -10.10 -15.51 1.66
N LEU A 244 -9.50 -15.94 2.78
CA LEU A 244 -8.51 -17.02 2.79
C LEU A 244 -9.12 -18.33 2.29
N GLN A 245 -10.34 -18.67 2.73
CA GLN A 245 -11.07 -19.82 2.20
C GLN A 245 -11.25 -19.68 0.68
N ARG A 246 -11.71 -18.51 0.22
CA ARG A 246 -12.01 -18.29 -1.19
C ARG A 246 -10.76 -18.31 -2.08
N LEU A 247 -9.64 -17.77 -1.61
CA LEU A 247 -8.36 -17.84 -2.33
C LEU A 247 -7.90 -19.31 -2.52
N ARG A 248 -8.08 -20.14 -1.49
CA ARG A 248 -7.78 -21.58 -1.58
C ARG A 248 -8.65 -22.28 -2.63
N GLU A 249 -9.97 -22.04 -2.61
CA GLU A 249 -10.92 -22.60 -3.59
C GLU A 249 -10.57 -22.18 -5.03
N LEU A 250 -10.09 -20.96 -5.23
CA LEU A 250 -9.69 -20.43 -6.52
C LEU A 250 -8.25 -20.81 -6.92
N GLY A 251 -7.52 -21.54 -6.07
CA GLY A 251 -6.14 -21.94 -6.32
C GLY A 251 -5.13 -20.79 -6.32
N TYR A 252 -5.38 -19.74 -5.52
CA TYR A 252 -4.42 -18.67 -5.29
C TYR A 252 -3.55 -18.94 -4.08
N ALA A 253 -2.23 -18.74 -4.22
CA ALA A 253 -1.30 -18.70 -3.09
C ALA A 253 -1.05 -17.25 -2.65
N THR A 254 -0.76 -17.05 -1.37
CA THR A 254 -0.32 -15.75 -0.86
C THR A 254 1.19 -15.66 -0.92
N VAL A 255 1.72 -14.48 -1.22
CA VAL A 255 3.17 -14.25 -1.34
C VAL A 255 3.56 -12.93 -0.66
N LEU A 256 4.80 -12.89 -0.14
CA LEU A 256 5.48 -11.65 0.19
C LEU A 256 6.44 -11.31 -0.96
N PRO A 257 6.46 -10.07 -1.49
CA PRO A 257 7.43 -9.69 -2.49
C PRO A 257 8.80 -9.54 -1.85
N GLU A 258 9.72 -10.42 -2.21
CA GLU A 258 11.11 -10.33 -1.78
C GLU A 258 11.88 -9.25 -2.55
N LEU A 259 12.80 -8.62 -1.82
CA LEU A 259 13.70 -7.60 -2.34
C LEU A 259 15.09 -8.22 -2.51
N ARG A 260 15.25 -9.09 -3.50
CA ARG A 260 16.60 -9.55 -3.90
C ARG A 260 17.09 -8.69 -5.06
N ASP A 261 18.33 -8.28 -5.00
CA ASP A 261 19.04 -7.60 -6.10
C ASP A 261 19.10 -8.45 -7.38
N ASP A 262 18.86 -9.78 -7.28
CA ASP A 262 19.10 -10.78 -8.31
C ASP A 262 17.88 -11.66 -8.65
N ALA A 263 16.73 -11.10 -8.92
CA ALA A 263 15.48 -11.73 -9.39
C ALA A 263 14.38 -11.94 -8.31
N PRO A 264 13.11 -11.84 -8.69
CA PRO A 264 12.00 -12.09 -7.78
C PRO A 264 11.88 -13.61 -7.52
N VAL A 265 12.38 -14.10 -6.40
CA VAL A 265 12.01 -15.41 -5.88
C VAL A 265 10.70 -15.24 -5.12
N VAL A 266 9.65 -15.85 -5.63
CA VAL A 266 8.38 -16.01 -4.94
C VAL A 266 8.54 -17.22 -4.03
N GLU A 267 8.73 -17.01 -2.72
CA GLU A 267 8.59 -18.13 -1.77
C GLU A 267 7.14 -18.57 -1.75
N ARG A 268 6.88 -19.74 -2.30
CA ARG A 268 5.57 -20.37 -2.25
C ARG A 268 5.38 -20.93 -0.85
N GLY A 269 4.36 -20.50 -0.14
CA GLY A 269 3.82 -21.28 0.96
C GLY A 269 3.50 -22.68 0.40
N LEU A 270 4.04 -23.71 1.03
CA LEU A 270 3.82 -25.10 0.60
C LEU A 270 2.32 -25.39 0.55
N PRO A 271 1.83 -26.05 -0.51
CA PRO A 271 0.48 -26.58 -0.47
C PRO A 271 0.40 -27.56 0.71
N VAL A 272 -0.60 -27.42 1.54
CA VAL A 272 -0.90 -28.40 2.60
C VAL A 272 -1.22 -29.70 1.88
N GLU A 273 -0.30 -30.67 1.89
CA GLU A 273 -0.57 -32.03 1.46
C GLU A 273 -1.74 -32.57 2.28
N GLY A 274 -2.77 -32.96 1.58
CA GLY A 274 -3.92 -33.62 2.19
C GLY A 274 -3.46 -34.88 2.93
N SER A 275 -3.69 -34.96 4.21
CA SER A 275 -3.59 -36.20 4.95
C SER A 275 -4.59 -37.19 4.35
N GLU A 276 -4.11 -38.14 3.55
CA GLU A 276 -4.85 -39.33 3.23
C GLU A 276 -5.13 -40.07 4.55
N LEU A 277 -6.35 -39.95 5.05
CA LEU A 277 -6.88 -40.90 6.00
C LEU A 277 -7.15 -42.19 5.23
N GLY A 278 -6.17 -43.10 5.27
CA GLY A 278 -6.34 -44.50 4.87
C GLY A 278 -7.34 -45.22 5.79
N THR A 279 -8.24 -45.91 5.18
CA THR A 279 -9.24 -46.87 5.64
C THR A 279 -8.83 -47.73 6.83
#